data_125bcdd7b358334dccc93cff9df51cba
#
_entry.id   125bcdd7b358334dccc93cff9df51cba
#
_cell.length_a   1.000
_cell.length_b   1.000
_cell.length_c   1.000
_cell.angle_alpha   90.00
_cell.angle_beta   90.00
_cell.angle_gamma   90.00
#
_symmetry.space_group_name_H-M   'P 1'
#
loop_
_entity.id
_entity.type
_entity.pdbx_description
1 polymer ?
#
loop_
_entity_poly.entity_id
_entity_poly.type
_entity_poly.pdbx_seq_one_letter_code
_entity_poly.pdbx_strand_id
1 'polypeptide(L)'
;MGLVKFDEPFTNLLCQGMVKDANGETMSKSKGNVVPPSSVIEPYGADTMRLAILFVAPPEKDFSWDEEAVAGCNRFLKRAWRIVWQLVEGADAKTAGAVDVSKLDEGGKELNRELNRLGIKCTQDFDRTQFNTAISAIMELVNAASKYVNAHPNGTGDAALGCACASAIVRMMAPIAPHWSEELWHAALGETDSVYNVPWPEFDEKQAQSQTVSIAVQVKGKVRGHAEVAADASKDVVEEAAKQAVASYLEGKTIKKVIVVPGKLVNIVAI
;
A
#
# COMPACT_ATOMS: atom_id res chain seq x y z
N MET A 1 -27.58 -15.33 38.20
CA MET A 1 -26.94 -14.81 39.40
C MET A 1 -27.05 -13.27 39.51
N GLY A 2 -27.42 -12.58 38.46
CA GLY A 2 -27.55 -11.11 38.47
C GLY A 2 -26.27 -10.32 38.74
N LEU A 3 -25.12 -10.96 38.48
CA LEU A 3 -23.79 -10.30 38.69
C LEU A 3 -23.43 -9.34 37.58
N VAL A 4 -24.04 -9.47 36.41
CA VAL A 4 -23.87 -8.58 35.25
C VAL A 4 -25.23 -8.10 34.75
N LYS A 5 -25.24 -6.97 34.04
CA LYS A 5 -26.48 -6.35 33.50
C LYS A 5 -26.74 -6.67 32.02
N PHE A 6 -25.99 -7.58 31.44
CA PHE A 6 -26.05 -7.97 30.03
C PHE A 6 -26.09 -9.51 29.92
N ASP A 7 -26.71 -10.01 28.87
CA ASP A 7 -26.87 -11.44 28.66
C ASP A 7 -25.66 -12.04 27.94
N GLU A 8 -25.09 -11.31 26.99
CA GLU A 8 -23.92 -11.73 26.21
C GLU A 8 -22.68 -10.91 26.60
N PRO A 9 -21.51 -11.54 26.87
CA PRO A 9 -20.31 -10.85 27.33
C PRO A 9 -19.60 -10.05 26.23
N PHE A 10 -19.87 -10.36 24.95
CA PHE A 10 -19.20 -9.77 23.79
C PHE A 10 -20.21 -9.22 22.79
N THR A 11 -19.99 -8.00 22.31
CA THR A 11 -20.75 -7.41 21.19
C THR A 11 -20.19 -7.84 19.83
N ASN A 12 -18.89 -8.15 19.77
CA ASN A 12 -18.21 -8.63 18.58
C ASN A 12 -17.31 -9.80 18.95
N LEU A 13 -17.33 -10.85 18.15
CA LEU A 13 -16.49 -12.03 18.33
C LEU A 13 -15.73 -12.32 17.02
N LEU A 14 -14.41 -12.20 17.07
CA LEU A 14 -13.51 -12.59 15.99
C LEU A 14 -12.90 -13.96 16.31
N CYS A 15 -13.36 -15.01 15.61
CA CYS A 15 -12.78 -16.33 15.73
C CYS A 15 -11.52 -16.44 14.87
N GLN A 16 -10.43 -16.96 15.45
CA GLN A 16 -9.16 -17.11 14.77
C GLN A 16 -9.00 -18.50 14.15
N GLY A 17 -8.30 -18.57 13.02
CA GLY A 17 -7.85 -19.80 12.41
C GLY A 17 -6.72 -20.46 13.18
N MET A 18 -6.35 -21.68 12.78
CA MET A 18 -5.31 -22.48 13.39
C MET A 18 -3.97 -22.32 12.65
N VAL A 19 -2.88 -22.32 13.42
CA VAL A 19 -1.53 -22.40 12.86
C VAL A 19 -1.18 -23.86 12.61
N LYS A 20 -0.75 -24.16 11.40
CA LYS A 20 -0.34 -25.50 10.94
C LYS A 20 1.16 -25.54 10.73
N ASP A 21 1.73 -26.71 10.89
CA ASP A 21 3.12 -26.99 10.56
C ASP A 21 3.34 -27.17 9.04
N ALA A 22 4.57 -27.44 8.62
CA ALA A 22 4.91 -27.66 7.21
C ALA A 22 4.20 -28.89 6.57
N ASN A 23 3.68 -29.80 7.38
CA ASN A 23 2.93 -30.97 6.93
C ASN A 23 1.42 -30.70 6.84
N GLY A 24 0.97 -29.48 7.19
CA GLY A 24 -0.44 -29.11 7.24
C GLY A 24 -1.18 -29.57 8.50
N GLU A 25 -0.45 -30.08 9.51
CA GLU A 25 -1.05 -30.48 10.78
C GLU A 25 -1.13 -29.30 11.76
N THR A 26 -2.24 -29.21 12.47
CA THR A 26 -2.41 -28.20 13.52
C THR A 26 -1.33 -28.34 14.60
N MET A 27 -0.63 -27.26 14.88
CA MET A 27 0.39 -27.20 15.92
C MET A 27 -0.22 -27.38 17.29
N SER A 28 0.35 -28.29 18.10
CA SER A 28 -0.03 -28.50 19.49
C SER A 28 1.14 -29.00 20.31
N LYS A 29 1.15 -28.67 21.61
CA LYS A 29 2.17 -29.15 22.55
C LYS A 29 2.21 -30.68 22.64
N SER A 30 1.05 -31.34 22.55
CA SER A 30 0.93 -32.81 22.61
C SER A 30 1.55 -33.51 21.40
N LYS A 31 1.58 -32.84 20.24
CA LYS A 31 2.23 -33.36 19.02
C LYS A 31 3.71 -33.03 18.93
N GLY A 32 4.21 -32.10 19.73
CA GLY A 32 5.61 -31.66 19.70
C GLY A 32 6.01 -30.88 18.45
N ASN A 33 5.03 -30.38 17.66
CA ASN A 33 5.24 -29.67 16.41
C ASN A 33 5.08 -28.14 16.53
N VAL A 34 5.13 -27.60 17.73
CA VAL A 34 4.98 -26.14 17.98
C VAL A 34 6.30 -25.46 17.70
N VAL A 35 6.25 -24.37 16.93
CA VAL A 35 7.36 -23.41 16.80
C VAL A 35 7.26 -22.41 17.95
N PRO A 36 8.19 -22.38 18.89
CA PRO A 36 8.15 -21.46 20.01
C PRO A 36 8.44 -20.04 19.52
N PRO A 37 7.72 -19.01 20.01
CA PRO A 37 7.96 -17.62 19.64
C PRO A 37 9.42 -17.16 19.80
N SER A 38 10.11 -17.65 20.82
CA SER A 38 11.52 -17.32 21.08
C SER A 38 12.45 -17.68 19.91
N SER A 39 12.20 -18.80 19.21
CA SER A 39 13.01 -19.20 18.06
C SER A 39 12.95 -18.20 16.87
N VAL A 40 11.93 -17.35 16.85
CA VAL A 40 11.79 -16.29 15.84
C VAL A 40 12.21 -14.93 16.40
N ILE A 41 11.83 -14.66 17.66
CA ILE A 41 12.12 -13.36 18.30
C ILE A 41 13.61 -13.14 18.50
N GLU A 42 14.35 -14.18 18.90
CA GLU A 42 15.79 -14.09 19.11
C GLU A 42 16.58 -13.69 17.85
N PRO A 43 16.38 -14.31 16.66
CA PRO A 43 17.10 -13.92 15.46
C PRO A 43 16.51 -12.73 14.70
N TYR A 44 15.20 -12.48 14.79
CA TYR A 44 14.51 -11.52 13.92
C TYR A 44 13.82 -10.35 14.65
N GLY A 45 13.63 -10.46 15.96
CA GLY A 45 12.89 -9.49 16.77
C GLY A 45 11.38 -9.71 16.77
N ALA A 46 10.72 -9.16 17.81
CA ALA A 46 9.28 -9.33 18.05
C ALA A 46 8.44 -8.72 16.93
N ASP A 47 8.83 -7.58 16.37
CA ASP A 47 8.08 -6.89 15.31
C ASP A 47 8.05 -7.70 14.01
N THR A 48 9.14 -8.41 13.70
CA THR A 48 9.16 -9.32 12.53
C THR A 48 8.18 -10.46 12.71
N MET A 49 8.12 -11.06 13.91
CA MET A 49 7.17 -12.12 14.20
C MET A 49 5.73 -11.62 14.10
N ARG A 50 5.41 -10.47 14.68
CA ARG A 50 4.08 -9.86 14.60
C ARG A 50 3.67 -9.60 13.16
N LEU A 51 4.57 -8.98 12.39
CA LEU A 51 4.34 -8.72 10.97
C LEU A 51 4.08 -10.02 10.19
N ALA A 52 4.89 -11.07 10.40
CA ALA A 52 4.74 -12.33 9.71
C ALA A 52 3.38 -12.98 9.99
N ILE A 53 2.94 -13.04 11.25
CA ILE A 53 1.65 -13.62 11.64
C ILE A 53 0.48 -12.87 10.98
N LEU A 54 0.51 -11.52 11.00
CA LEU A 54 -0.56 -10.68 10.46
C LEU A 54 -0.57 -10.64 8.92
N PHE A 55 0.57 -10.90 8.28
CA PHE A 55 0.70 -10.83 6.82
C PHE A 55 0.28 -12.10 6.10
N VAL A 56 0.45 -13.28 6.71
CA VAL A 56 0.25 -14.58 6.03
C VAL A 56 -1.20 -14.79 5.62
N ALA A 57 -2.16 -14.48 6.50
CA ALA A 57 -3.57 -14.73 6.24
C ALA A 57 -4.48 -13.78 7.05
N PRO A 58 -5.75 -13.60 6.63
CA PRO A 58 -6.77 -13.00 7.48
C PRO A 58 -6.93 -13.79 8.79
N PRO A 59 -7.30 -13.15 9.91
CA PRO A 59 -7.36 -13.79 11.23
C PRO A 59 -8.22 -15.05 11.27
N GLU A 60 -9.31 -15.11 10.50
CA GLU A 60 -10.26 -16.24 10.50
C GLU A 60 -9.77 -17.47 9.72
N LYS A 61 -8.67 -17.34 8.98
CA LYS A 61 -8.15 -18.42 8.14
C LYS A 61 -7.01 -19.17 8.83
N ASP A 62 -7.01 -20.48 8.61
CA ASP A 62 -5.86 -21.31 8.93
C ASP A 62 -4.68 -20.91 8.02
N PHE A 63 -3.46 -21.01 8.56
CA PHE A 63 -2.24 -20.85 7.77
C PHE A 63 -1.15 -21.84 8.19
N SER A 64 -0.26 -22.17 7.26
CA SER A 64 0.94 -22.96 7.55
C SER A 64 2.09 -22.04 7.88
N TRP A 65 2.85 -22.39 8.92
CA TRP A 65 4.05 -21.67 9.30
C TRP A 65 5.12 -21.80 8.22
N ASP A 66 5.72 -20.64 7.86
CA ASP A 66 6.75 -20.55 6.83
C ASP A 66 7.90 -19.64 7.30
N GLU A 67 9.09 -20.19 7.49
CA GLU A 67 10.27 -19.47 7.92
C GLU A 67 10.80 -18.51 6.83
N GLU A 68 10.62 -18.83 5.55
CA GLU A 68 11.00 -17.94 4.45
C GLU A 68 10.16 -16.68 4.44
N ALA A 69 8.86 -16.79 4.76
CA ALA A 69 7.95 -15.65 4.91
C ALA A 69 8.41 -14.76 6.07
N VAL A 70 8.85 -15.33 7.21
CA VAL A 70 9.41 -14.57 8.34
C VAL A 70 10.66 -13.79 7.92
N ALA A 71 11.60 -14.45 7.24
CA ALA A 71 12.81 -13.79 6.73
C ALA A 71 12.47 -12.69 5.71
N GLY A 72 11.43 -12.89 4.89
CA GLY A 72 10.87 -11.88 3.98
C GLY A 72 10.36 -10.65 4.71
N CYS A 73 9.61 -10.84 5.79
CA CYS A 73 9.11 -9.77 6.65
C CYS A 73 10.26 -8.96 7.29
N ASN A 74 11.31 -9.64 7.77
CA ASN A 74 12.49 -8.96 8.31
C ASN A 74 13.20 -8.08 7.25
N ARG A 75 13.38 -8.62 6.04
CA ARG A 75 13.94 -7.83 4.92
C ARG A 75 13.09 -6.61 4.58
N PHE A 76 11.77 -6.77 4.64
CA PHE A 76 10.85 -5.65 4.42
C PHE A 76 11.00 -4.57 5.50
N LEU A 77 11.00 -4.91 6.80
CA LEU A 77 11.18 -3.94 7.88
C LEU A 77 12.50 -3.17 7.75
N LYS A 78 13.61 -3.86 7.44
CA LYS A 78 14.91 -3.21 7.20
C LYS A 78 14.90 -2.28 6.00
N ARG A 79 14.21 -2.66 4.92
CA ARG A 79 14.05 -1.81 3.74
C ARG A 79 13.19 -0.58 4.05
N ALA A 80 12.03 -0.78 4.69
CA ALA A 80 11.14 0.30 5.08
C ALA A 80 11.82 1.29 6.04
N TRP A 81 12.63 0.80 6.99
CA TRP A 81 13.47 1.62 7.86
C TRP A 81 14.33 2.59 7.06
N ARG A 82 15.10 2.05 6.12
CA ARG A 82 15.97 2.89 5.27
C ARG A 82 15.19 3.90 4.44
N ILE A 83 14.04 3.49 3.88
CA ILE A 83 13.21 4.39 3.07
C ILE A 83 12.63 5.53 3.91
N VAL A 84 12.19 5.27 5.14
CA VAL A 84 11.71 6.32 6.05
C VAL A 84 12.81 7.35 6.30
N TRP A 85 14.04 6.92 6.60
CA TRP A 85 15.17 7.83 6.77
C TRP A 85 15.48 8.64 5.50
N GLN A 86 15.43 8.02 4.33
CA GLN A 86 15.65 8.71 3.05
C GLN A 86 14.55 9.73 2.72
N LEU A 87 13.30 9.47 3.10
CA LEU A 87 12.19 10.40 2.90
C LEU A 87 12.33 11.70 3.71
N VAL A 88 12.94 11.63 4.88
CA VAL A 88 13.15 12.79 5.75
C VAL A 88 14.58 13.37 5.67
N GLU A 89 15.42 12.84 4.77
CA GLU A 89 16.80 13.29 4.62
C GLU A 89 16.85 14.78 4.25
N GLY A 90 17.56 15.56 5.06
CA GLY A 90 17.69 17.02 4.85
C GLY A 90 16.44 17.83 5.21
N ALA A 91 15.37 17.18 5.69
CA ALA A 91 14.14 17.83 6.10
C ALA A 91 14.03 17.89 7.65
N ASP A 92 13.33 18.90 8.15
CA ASP A 92 12.83 18.92 9.52
C ASP A 92 11.33 18.65 9.47
N ALA A 93 10.93 17.46 9.91
CA ALA A 93 9.55 16.99 9.85
C ALA A 93 8.57 17.92 10.60
N LYS A 94 9.03 18.64 11.64
CA LYS A 94 8.21 19.59 12.41
C LYS A 94 7.93 20.87 11.66
N THR A 95 8.79 21.24 10.72
CA THR A 95 8.70 22.51 9.98
C THR A 95 8.37 22.32 8.49
N ALA A 96 8.28 21.09 8.03
CA ALA A 96 8.06 20.77 6.61
C ALA A 96 6.73 21.32 6.03
N GLY A 97 5.72 21.53 6.89
CA GLY A 97 4.43 22.10 6.49
C GLY A 97 3.52 21.12 5.74
N ALA A 98 2.47 21.66 5.13
CA ALA A 98 1.53 20.89 4.32
C ALA A 98 2.07 20.69 2.89
N VAL A 99 1.73 19.55 2.27
CA VAL A 99 2.09 19.25 0.89
C VAL A 99 1.37 20.18 -0.08
N ASP A 100 2.13 20.93 -0.88
CA ASP A 100 1.60 21.73 -1.98
C ASP A 100 1.71 20.95 -3.29
N VAL A 101 0.65 20.24 -3.64
CA VAL A 101 0.62 19.36 -4.83
C VAL A 101 0.93 20.11 -6.13
N SER A 102 0.64 21.42 -6.19
CA SER A 102 0.88 22.23 -7.39
C SER A 102 2.38 22.43 -7.69
N LYS A 103 3.22 22.29 -6.67
CA LYS A 103 4.68 22.44 -6.78
C LYS A 103 5.42 21.13 -6.99
N LEU A 104 4.74 20.00 -6.82
CA LEU A 104 5.35 18.68 -7.00
C LEU A 104 5.67 18.43 -8.48
N ASP A 105 6.82 17.79 -8.70
CA ASP A 105 7.11 17.18 -9.99
C ASP A 105 6.26 15.92 -10.23
N GLU A 106 6.38 15.29 -11.37
CA GLU A 106 5.59 14.11 -11.73
C GLU A 106 5.83 12.93 -10.78
N GLY A 107 7.06 12.74 -10.30
CA GLY A 107 7.40 11.72 -9.31
C GLY A 107 6.73 11.99 -7.95
N GLY A 108 6.74 13.24 -7.52
CA GLY A 108 6.08 13.70 -6.30
C GLY A 108 4.55 13.59 -6.37
N LYS A 109 3.95 13.98 -7.49
CA LYS A 109 2.50 13.82 -7.72
C LYS A 109 2.10 12.35 -7.66
N GLU A 110 2.89 11.47 -8.27
CA GLU A 110 2.66 10.03 -8.23
C GLU A 110 2.76 9.48 -6.80
N LEU A 111 3.82 9.84 -6.04
CA LEU A 111 3.95 9.43 -4.64
C LEU A 111 2.79 9.95 -3.79
N ASN A 112 2.40 11.22 -3.96
CA ASN A 112 1.27 11.79 -3.23
C ASN A 112 -0.04 11.07 -3.53
N ARG A 113 -0.28 10.71 -4.79
CA ARG A 113 -1.43 9.91 -5.19
C ARG A 113 -1.42 8.52 -4.54
N GLU A 114 -0.29 7.82 -4.60
CA GLU A 114 -0.15 6.49 -3.99
C GLU A 114 -0.28 6.54 -2.47
N LEU A 115 0.27 7.57 -1.80
CA LEU A 115 0.11 7.81 -0.37
C LEU A 115 -1.37 7.85 0.01
N ASN A 116 -2.16 8.65 -0.69
CA ASN A 116 -3.59 8.78 -0.39
C ASN A 116 -4.36 7.50 -0.76
N ARG A 117 -4.15 6.93 -1.94
CA ARG A 117 -4.82 5.70 -2.41
C ARG A 117 -4.57 4.51 -1.49
N LEU A 118 -3.30 4.27 -1.17
CA LEU A 118 -2.90 3.11 -0.37
C LEU A 118 -3.21 3.33 1.12
N GLY A 119 -3.16 4.57 1.59
CA GLY A 119 -3.58 4.93 2.93
C GLY A 119 -5.08 4.69 3.16
N ILE A 120 -5.94 5.10 2.22
CA ILE A 120 -7.38 4.80 2.26
C ILE A 120 -7.62 3.29 2.26
N LYS A 121 -6.94 2.56 1.35
CA LYS A 121 -7.04 1.10 1.29
C LYS A 121 -6.62 0.45 2.60
N CYS A 122 -5.49 0.85 3.16
CA CYS A 122 -4.98 0.34 4.44
C CYS A 122 -5.99 0.57 5.57
N THR A 123 -6.55 1.77 5.68
CA THR A 123 -7.59 2.11 6.67
C THR A 123 -8.81 1.19 6.55
N GLN A 124 -9.35 1.04 5.34
CA GLN A 124 -10.50 0.18 5.09
C GLN A 124 -10.22 -1.30 5.39
N ASP A 125 -9.01 -1.77 5.11
CA ASP A 125 -8.61 -3.14 5.39
C ASP A 125 -8.43 -3.38 6.90
N PHE A 126 -7.91 -2.41 7.66
CA PHE A 126 -7.88 -2.47 9.13
C PHE A 126 -9.28 -2.51 9.73
N ASP A 127 -10.20 -1.67 9.28
CA ASP A 127 -11.60 -1.64 9.74
C ASP A 127 -12.30 -3.00 9.54
N ARG A 128 -11.90 -3.74 8.51
CA ARG A 128 -12.43 -5.06 8.16
C ARG A 128 -11.60 -6.21 8.72
N THR A 129 -10.61 -5.94 9.57
CA THR A 129 -9.67 -6.95 10.11
C THR A 129 -8.90 -7.73 9.02
N GLN A 130 -8.75 -7.15 7.83
CA GLN A 130 -7.98 -7.72 6.70
C GLN A 130 -6.51 -7.27 6.78
N PHE A 131 -5.82 -7.68 7.84
CA PHE A 131 -4.47 -7.19 8.15
C PHE A 131 -3.45 -7.53 7.06
N ASN A 132 -3.56 -8.68 6.42
CA ASN A 132 -2.68 -9.10 5.34
C ASN A 132 -2.74 -8.16 4.13
N THR A 133 -3.92 -7.70 3.74
CA THR A 133 -4.09 -6.74 2.63
C THR A 133 -3.74 -5.32 3.04
N ALA A 134 -3.97 -4.93 4.30
CA ALA A 134 -3.47 -3.68 4.86
C ALA A 134 -1.94 -3.61 4.81
N ILE A 135 -1.25 -4.68 5.23
CA ILE A 135 0.21 -4.80 5.16
C ILE A 135 0.68 -4.74 3.69
N SER A 136 -0.01 -5.42 2.78
CA SER A 136 0.30 -5.35 1.34
C SER A 136 0.22 -3.91 0.82
N ALA A 137 -0.81 -3.13 1.23
CA ALA A 137 -0.93 -1.72 0.85
C ALA A 137 0.26 -0.88 1.39
N ILE A 138 0.69 -1.13 2.64
CA ILE A 138 1.89 -0.46 3.18
C ILE A 138 3.15 -0.86 2.40
N MET A 139 3.29 -2.14 2.02
CA MET A 139 4.41 -2.61 1.21
C MET A 139 4.44 -1.95 -0.18
N GLU A 140 3.27 -1.77 -0.81
CA GLU A 140 3.15 -1.03 -2.08
C GLU A 140 3.54 0.44 -1.90
N LEU A 141 3.12 1.10 -0.80
CA LEU A 141 3.49 2.48 -0.50
C LEU A 141 5.01 2.61 -0.30
N VAL A 142 5.64 1.70 0.43
CA VAL A 142 7.10 1.67 0.59
C VAL A 142 7.80 1.46 -0.76
N ASN A 143 7.22 0.71 -1.70
CA ASN A 143 7.77 0.57 -3.06
C ASN A 143 7.66 1.88 -3.85
N ALA A 144 6.53 2.59 -3.78
CA ALA A 144 6.35 3.89 -4.40
C ALA A 144 7.32 4.94 -3.81
N ALA A 145 7.45 4.97 -2.49
CA ALA A 145 8.42 5.80 -1.78
C ALA A 145 9.88 5.48 -2.18
N SER A 146 10.22 4.19 -2.31
CA SER A 146 11.54 3.76 -2.79
C SER A 146 11.84 4.26 -4.21
N LYS A 147 10.85 4.22 -5.10
CA LYS A 147 11.00 4.78 -6.46
C LYS A 147 11.26 6.28 -6.40
N TYR A 148 10.51 6.99 -5.56
CA TYR A 148 10.65 8.43 -5.39
C TYR A 148 12.02 8.84 -4.84
N VAL A 149 12.47 8.27 -3.73
CA VAL A 149 13.77 8.61 -3.13
C VAL A 149 14.96 8.24 -4.04
N ASN A 150 14.83 7.18 -4.85
CA ASN A 150 15.86 6.84 -5.83
C ASN A 150 15.94 7.86 -6.99
N ALA A 151 14.83 8.49 -7.35
CA ALA A 151 14.79 9.58 -8.33
C ALA A 151 15.25 10.93 -7.75
N HIS A 152 15.18 11.08 -6.41
CA HIS A 152 15.52 12.30 -5.67
C HIS A 152 16.58 12.00 -4.59
N PRO A 153 17.80 11.62 -4.97
CA PRO A 153 18.85 11.26 -4.01
C PRO A 153 19.27 12.47 -3.15
N ASN A 154 19.80 12.17 -1.95
CA ASN A 154 20.34 13.17 -1.03
C ASN A 154 19.33 14.26 -0.60
N GLY A 155 18.07 13.88 -0.39
CA GLY A 155 17.03 14.79 0.07
C GLY A 155 16.64 15.88 -0.94
N THR A 156 16.84 15.65 -2.25
CA THR A 156 16.48 16.63 -3.30
C THR A 156 14.98 16.63 -3.65
N GLY A 157 14.20 15.74 -3.03
CA GLY A 157 12.75 15.68 -3.18
C GLY A 157 12.01 16.76 -2.36
N ASP A 158 10.70 16.81 -2.49
CA ASP A 158 9.85 17.70 -1.69
C ASP A 158 9.82 17.27 -0.24
N ALA A 159 10.28 18.13 0.67
CA ALA A 159 10.42 17.83 2.09
C ALA A 159 9.06 17.57 2.78
N ALA A 160 8.02 18.33 2.42
CA ALA A 160 6.69 18.17 3.02
C ALA A 160 6.09 16.81 2.62
N LEU A 161 6.20 16.43 1.35
CA LEU A 161 5.75 15.13 0.86
C LEU A 161 6.53 13.98 1.50
N GLY A 162 7.86 14.11 1.59
CA GLY A 162 8.71 13.11 2.24
C GLY A 162 8.30 12.88 3.69
N CYS A 163 8.15 13.94 4.47
CA CYS A 163 7.73 13.87 5.87
C CYS A 163 6.31 13.32 6.03
N ALA A 164 5.37 13.75 5.18
CA ALA A 164 4.00 13.23 5.20
C ALA A 164 3.96 11.72 4.91
N CYS A 165 4.69 11.25 3.89
CA CYS A 165 4.77 9.85 3.54
C CYS A 165 5.45 9.01 4.65
N ALA A 166 6.56 9.49 5.21
CA ALA A 166 7.26 8.85 6.32
C ALA A 166 6.35 8.72 7.55
N SER A 167 5.69 9.81 7.96
CA SER A 167 4.74 9.83 9.07
C SER A 167 3.59 8.84 8.85
N ALA A 168 3.01 8.79 7.65
CA ALA A 168 1.94 7.87 7.34
C ALA A 168 2.40 6.40 7.42
N ILE A 169 3.55 6.06 6.85
CA ILE A 169 4.12 4.70 6.92
C ILE A 169 4.33 4.29 8.38
N VAL A 170 4.97 5.13 9.20
CA VAL A 170 5.28 4.84 10.60
C VAL A 170 3.99 4.64 11.41
N ARG A 171 3.01 5.52 11.25
CA ARG A 171 1.72 5.43 11.98
C ARG A 171 0.89 4.22 11.56
N MET A 172 0.83 3.90 10.26
CA MET A 172 0.13 2.70 9.77
C MET A 172 0.82 1.40 10.21
N MET A 173 2.14 1.42 10.37
CA MET A 173 2.89 0.26 10.87
C MET A 173 2.83 0.10 12.39
N ALA A 174 2.48 1.12 13.17
CA ALA A 174 2.50 1.07 14.63
C ALA A 174 1.71 -0.11 15.23
N PRO A 175 0.47 -0.43 14.83
CA PRO A 175 -0.25 -1.58 15.36
C PRO A 175 0.40 -2.93 14.99
N ILE A 176 1.22 -2.98 13.96
CA ILE A 176 1.86 -4.19 13.43
C ILE A 176 3.24 -4.38 14.05
N ALA A 177 4.10 -3.36 13.96
CA ALA A 177 5.50 -3.34 14.37
C ALA A 177 5.76 -2.18 15.34
N PRO A 178 5.32 -2.32 16.62
CA PRO A 178 5.29 -1.23 17.58
C PRO A 178 6.67 -0.62 17.90
N HIS A 179 7.67 -1.45 18.12
CA HIS A 179 9.00 -0.95 18.50
C HIS A 179 9.70 -0.27 17.30
N TRP A 180 9.53 -0.83 16.11
CA TRP A 180 10.02 -0.26 14.86
C TRP A 180 9.41 1.12 14.61
N SER A 181 8.11 1.24 14.83
CA SER A 181 7.39 2.49 14.62
C SER A 181 7.73 3.56 15.63
N GLU A 182 7.80 3.20 16.91
CA GLU A 182 8.12 4.13 17.99
C GLU A 182 9.53 4.69 17.81
N GLU A 183 10.51 3.85 17.50
CA GLU A 183 11.89 4.31 17.27
C GLU A 183 11.99 5.29 16.10
N LEU A 184 11.34 5.00 14.96
CA LEU A 184 11.34 5.92 13.81
C LEU A 184 10.55 7.20 14.07
N TRP A 185 9.49 7.11 14.86
CA TRP A 185 8.68 8.25 15.26
C TRP A 185 9.52 9.27 16.04
N HIS A 186 10.36 8.80 16.94
CA HIS A 186 11.28 9.65 17.68
C HIS A 186 12.52 10.03 16.88
N ALA A 187 13.23 9.04 16.36
CA ALA A 187 14.56 9.24 15.81
C ALA A 187 14.55 9.89 14.41
N ALA A 188 13.61 9.53 13.53
CA ALA A 188 13.56 10.05 12.16
C ALA A 188 12.62 11.25 12.03
N LEU A 189 11.46 11.23 12.70
CA LEU A 189 10.46 12.30 12.62
C LEU A 189 10.62 13.35 13.73
N GLY A 190 11.47 13.11 14.73
CA GLY A 190 11.78 14.06 15.80
C GLY A 190 10.65 14.29 16.80
N GLU A 191 9.64 13.44 16.83
CA GLU A 191 8.51 13.56 17.71
C GLU A 191 8.90 13.16 19.16
N THR A 192 8.28 13.80 20.14
CA THR A 192 8.63 13.59 21.55
C THR A 192 7.61 12.75 22.32
N ASP A 193 6.40 12.67 21.82
CA ASP A 193 5.32 11.85 22.38
C ASP A 193 5.23 10.51 21.63
N SER A 194 4.59 9.51 22.24
CA SER A 194 4.43 8.19 21.62
C SER A 194 3.59 8.25 20.36
N VAL A 195 3.95 7.43 19.36
CA VAL A 195 3.16 7.25 18.12
C VAL A 195 1.72 6.79 18.40
N TYR A 196 1.47 6.19 19.56
CA TYR A 196 0.14 5.74 19.98
C TYR A 196 -0.75 6.85 20.54
N ASN A 197 -0.19 8.01 20.83
CA ASN A 197 -0.95 9.18 21.31
C ASN A 197 -1.42 10.08 20.19
N VAL A 198 -1.05 9.77 18.94
CA VAL A 198 -1.49 10.53 17.76
C VAL A 198 -2.62 9.79 17.03
N PRO A 199 -3.55 10.53 16.39
CA PRO A 199 -4.64 9.91 15.65
C PRO A 199 -4.12 9.14 14.43
N TRP A 200 -4.94 8.22 13.91
CA TRP A 200 -4.66 7.56 12.63
C TRP A 200 -4.48 8.60 11.50
N PRO A 201 -3.57 8.37 10.51
CA PRO A 201 -3.37 9.34 9.44
C PRO A 201 -4.64 9.50 8.60
N GLU A 202 -4.91 10.76 8.21
CA GLU A 202 -6.01 11.10 7.30
C GLU A 202 -5.51 11.13 5.86
N PHE A 203 -6.38 10.72 4.92
CA PHE A 203 -6.07 10.65 3.51
C PHE A 203 -7.18 11.29 2.68
N ASP A 204 -6.80 11.95 1.58
CA ASP A 204 -7.72 12.68 0.70
C ASP A 204 -8.12 11.82 -0.52
N GLU A 205 -9.41 11.48 -0.60
CA GLU A 205 -9.98 10.72 -1.72
C GLU A 205 -9.78 11.40 -3.08
N LYS A 206 -9.77 12.73 -3.13
CA LYS A 206 -9.57 13.47 -4.38
C LYS A 206 -8.13 13.35 -4.87
N GLN A 207 -7.17 13.36 -3.94
CA GLN A 207 -5.75 13.18 -4.26
C GLN A 207 -5.40 11.72 -4.56
N ALA A 208 -6.21 10.77 -4.12
CA ALA A 208 -6.06 9.35 -4.43
C ALA A 208 -6.44 9.00 -5.88
N GLN A 209 -7.20 9.86 -6.56
CA GLN A 209 -7.64 9.60 -7.93
C GLN A 209 -6.50 9.79 -8.93
N SER A 210 -6.39 8.86 -9.87
CA SER A 210 -5.45 9.03 -10.97
C SER A 210 -5.88 10.18 -11.86
N GLN A 211 -4.97 11.12 -12.12
CA GLN A 211 -5.20 12.17 -13.10
C GLN A 211 -5.20 11.63 -14.53
N THR A 212 -4.59 10.46 -14.75
CA THR A 212 -4.56 9.77 -16.04
C THR A 212 -5.10 8.36 -15.90
N VAL A 213 -5.75 7.87 -16.94
CA VAL A 213 -6.21 6.49 -17.07
C VAL A 213 -5.61 5.87 -18.33
N SER A 214 -5.11 4.65 -18.19
CA SER A 214 -4.64 3.85 -19.32
C SER A 214 -5.83 3.10 -19.91
N ILE A 215 -6.21 3.46 -21.14
CA ILE A 215 -7.36 2.89 -21.86
C ILE A 215 -6.86 1.89 -22.89
N ALA A 216 -7.34 0.65 -22.83
CA ALA A 216 -7.02 -0.36 -23.84
C ALA A 216 -7.62 0.03 -25.20
N VAL A 217 -6.79 0.03 -26.24
CA VAL A 217 -7.23 0.34 -27.62
C VAL A 217 -7.30 -0.94 -28.44
N GLN A 218 -8.51 -1.21 -28.94
CA GLN A 218 -8.79 -2.34 -29.81
C GLN A 218 -8.95 -1.88 -31.26
N VAL A 219 -8.42 -2.68 -32.19
CA VAL A 219 -8.69 -2.58 -33.61
C VAL A 219 -9.34 -3.88 -34.05
N LYS A 220 -10.57 -3.79 -34.56
CA LYS A 220 -11.41 -4.97 -34.94
C LYS A 220 -11.55 -5.98 -33.77
N GLY A 221 -11.76 -5.50 -32.53
CA GLY A 221 -11.98 -6.33 -31.36
C GLY A 221 -10.73 -6.98 -30.76
N LYS A 222 -9.52 -6.73 -31.30
CA LYS A 222 -8.25 -7.19 -30.70
C LYS A 222 -7.49 -6.00 -30.11
N VAL A 223 -7.01 -6.11 -28.87
CA VAL A 223 -6.18 -5.09 -28.23
C VAL A 223 -4.87 -4.93 -29.04
N ARG A 224 -4.56 -3.70 -29.42
CA ARG A 224 -3.38 -3.34 -30.23
C ARG A 224 -2.48 -2.30 -29.59
N GLY A 225 -2.96 -1.63 -28.55
CA GLY A 225 -2.20 -0.63 -27.81
C GLY A 225 -2.97 -0.14 -26.59
N HIS A 226 -2.36 0.80 -25.89
CA HIS A 226 -2.96 1.51 -24.76
C HIS A 226 -2.76 3.00 -24.98
N ALA A 227 -3.77 3.81 -24.67
CA ALA A 227 -3.71 5.25 -24.67
C ALA A 227 -3.80 5.78 -23.25
N GLU A 228 -2.87 6.63 -22.85
CA GLU A 228 -2.94 7.36 -21.58
C GLU A 228 -3.64 8.69 -21.83
N VAL A 229 -4.71 8.93 -21.07
CA VAL A 229 -5.51 10.16 -21.17
C VAL A 229 -5.87 10.66 -19.79
N ALA A 230 -6.13 11.96 -19.65
CA ALA A 230 -6.65 12.49 -18.38
C ALA A 230 -7.95 11.78 -17.99
N ALA A 231 -8.14 11.54 -16.68
CA ALA A 231 -9.30 10.80 -16.17
C ALA A 231 -10.64 11.49 -16.50
N ASP A 232 -10.60 12.82 -16.66
CA ASP A 232 -11.70 13.71 -17.04
C ASP A 232 -11.67 14.09 -18.53
N ALA A 233 -10.81 13.44 -19.34
CA ALA A 233 -10.66 13.75 -20.76
C ALA A 233 -11.99 13.61 -21.50
N SER A 234 -12.29 14.59 -22.35
CA SER A 234 -13.46 14.52 -23.23
C SER A 234 -13.36 13.32 -24.19
N LYS A 235 -14.52 12.87 -24.66
CA LYS A 235 -14.58 11.74 -25.60
C LYS A 235 -13.70 11.97 -26.84
N ASP A 236 -13.64 13.20 -27.34
CA ASP A 236 -12.86 13.55 -28.54
C ASP A 236 -11.35 13.41 -28.26
N VAL A 237 -10.87 13.84 -27.07
CA VAL A 237 -9.47 13.68 -26.66
C VAL A 237 -9.11 12.20 -26.52
N VAL A 238 -10.01 11.41 -25.92
CA VAL A 238 -9.83 9.94 -25.79
C VAL A 238 -9.77 9.25 -27.15
N GLU A 239 -10.64 9.65 -28.09
CA GLU A 239 -10.63 9.09 -29.45
C GLU A 239 -9.34 9.42 -30.22
N GLU A 240 -8.84 10.66 -30.08
CA GLU A 240 -7.62 11.08 -30.75
C GLU A 240 -6.39 10.37 -30.18
N ALA A 241 -6.25 10.32 -28.86
CA ALA A 241 -5.19 9.58 -28.19
C ALA A 241 -5.21 8.08 -28.56
N ALA A 242 -6.41 7.48 -28.64
CA ALA A 242 -6.57 6.10 -29.06
C ALA A 242 -6.13 5.86 -30.51
N LYS A 243 -6.45 6.76 -31.44
CA LYS A 243 -5.99 6.67 -32.85
C LYS A 243 -4.47 6.77 -32.92
N GLN A 244 -3.85 7.68 -32.19
CA GLN A 244 -2.39 7.83 -32.15
C GLN A 244 -1.71 6.57 -31.59
N ALA A 245 -2.24 6.00 -30.50
CA ALA A 245 -1.67 4.80 -29.87
C ALA A 245 -1.64 3.56 -30.79
N VAL A 246 -2.48 3.51 -31.81
CA VAL A 246 -2.55 2.38 -32.76
C VAL A 246 -2.39 2.82 -34.22
N ALA A 247 -1.74 3.95 -34.46
CA ALA A 247 -1.57 4.54 -35.77
C ALA A 247 -1.04 3.54 -36.83
N SER A 248 -0.02 2.75 -36.48
CA SER A 248 0.55 1.72 -37.37
C SER A 248 -0.43 0.62 -37.77
N TYR A 249 -1.46 0.37 -36.96
CA TYR A 249 -2.52 -0.61 -37.30
C TYR A 249 -3.64 0.00 -38.13
N LEU A 250 -3.67 1.33 -38.26
CA LEU A 250 -4.67 2.07 -39.03
C LEU A 250 -4.16 2.53 -40.43
N GLU A 251 -2.86 2.42 -40.69
CA GLU A 251 -2.28 2.78 -42.00
C GLU A 251 -2.99 2.05 -43.15
N GLY A 252 -3.38 2.84 -44.13
CA GLY A 252 -4.09 2.32 -45.32
C GLY A 252 -5.54 1.87 -45.09
N LYS A 253 -6.11 2.13 -43.91
CA LYS A 253 -7.47 1.74 -43.55
C LYS A 253 -8.39 2.93 -43.34
N THR A 254 -9.65 2.77 -43.71
CA THR A 254 -10.70 3.76 -43.45
C THR A 254 -11.41 3.42 -42.14
N ILE A 255 -11.38 4.35 -41.19
CA ILE A 255 -12.09 4.22 -39.92
C ILE A 255 -13.60 4.40 -40.16
N LYS A 256 -14.39 3.37 -39.88
CA LYS A 256 -15.86 3.43 -39.97
C LYS A 256 -16.53 3.89 -38.69
N LYS A 257 -16.02 3.48 -37.55
CA LYS A 257 -16.62 3.79 -36.24
C LYS A 257 -15.57 3.70 -35.13
N VAL A 258 -15.65 4.63 -34.18
CA VAL A 258 -14.93 4.55 -32.92
C VAL A 258 -15.96 4.40 -31.79
N ILE A 259 -15.78 3.40 -30.94
CA ILE A 259 -16.66 3.12 -29.81
C ILE A 259 -15.82 3.32 -28.55
N VAL A 260 -16.14 4.36 -27.77
CA VAL A 260 -15.49 4.66 -26.49
C VAL A 260 -16.34 4.13 -25.35
N VAL A 261 -15.75 3.28 -24.52
CA VAL A 261 -16.31 2.86 -23.23
C VAL A 261 -15.51 3.61 -22.16
N PRO A 262 -16.11 4.61 -21.49
CA PRO A 262 -15.40 5.49 -20.58
C PRO A 262 -14.60 4.71 -19.53
N GLY A 263 -13.33 5.10 -19.33
CA GLY A 263 -12.42 4.51 -18.35
C GLY A 263 -12.01 3.05 -18.59
N LYS A 264 -12.43 2.41 -19.69
CA LYS A 264 -12.17 0.97 -19.92
C LYS A 264 -11.48 0.67 -21.25
N LEU A 265 -12.08 0.99 -22.35
CA LEU A 265 -11.53 0.66 -23.66
C LEU A 265 -12.05 1.58 -24.78
N VAL A 266 -11.27 1.68 -25.85
CA VAL A 266 -11.71 2.24 -27.13
C VAL A 266 -11.59 1.15 -28.19
N ASN A 267 -12.67 0.92 -28.95
CA ASN A 267 -12.66 -0.03 -30.08
C ASN A 267 -12.80 0.72 -31.41
N ILE A 268 -11.79 0.59 -32.26
CA ILE A 268 -11.74 1.21 -33.58
C ILE A 268 -12.11 0.16 -34.63
N VAL A 269 -13.21 0.41 -35.36
CA VAL A 269 -13.63 -0.41 -36.47
C VAL A 269 -13.09 0.25 -37.74
N ALA A 270 -12.09 -0.36 -38.38
CA ALA A 270 -11.44 0.09 -39.59
C ALA A 270 -11.48 -1.00 -40.65
N ILE A 271 -11.55 -0.60 -41.91
CA ILE A 271 -11.60 -1.52 -43.08
C ILE A 271 -10.42 -1.20 -44.00
#